data_1cecf17edcf48a410d6772732fdd06a3
#
_entry.id   1cecf17edcf48a410d6772732fdd06a3
#
_cell.length_a   1.000
_cell.length_b   1.000
_cell.length_c   1.000
_cell.angle_alpha   90.00
_cell.angle_beta   90.00
_cell.angle_gamma   90.00
#
_symmetry.space_group_name_H-M   'P 1'
#
loop_
_entity.id
_entity.type
_entity.pdbx_description
1 polymer ?
#
loop_
_entity_poly.entity_id
_entity_poly.type
_entity_poly.pdbx_seq_one_letter_code
_entity_poly.pdbx_strand_id
1 'polypeptide(L)'
;MTAANNARPIRRALLSVSDKTGILEFAKALHAQGVELLSTGGTARLLADNGVPVIEVSDYTGHPEIMDGRVKTLHPKVHGGILARRGLDESVMADNNINAIDLVAVNLYPFAETVAKAGCTLEDAIENIDIGGPTMVPPITHAYWQK
;
A
#
# COMPACT_ATOMS: atom_id res chain seq x y z
N MET A 1 13.85 18.92 26.19
CA MET A 1 12.75 18.06 25.87
C MET A 1 13.30 16.79 25.23
N THR A 2 13.32 15.70 25.93
CA THR A 2 13.55 14.39 25.35
C THR A 2 12.33 14.09 24.48
N ALA A 3 12.52 13.97 23.17
CA ALA A 3 11.50 13.42 22.31
C ALA A 3 11.16 12.04 22.87
N ALA A 4 9.96 11.89 23.41
CA ALA A 4 9.47 10.59 23.79
C ALA A 4 9.59 9.72 22.54
N ASN A 5 10.32 8.62 22.64
CA ASN A 5 10.46 7.67 21.57
C ASN A 5 9.08 7.02 21.37
N ASN A 6 8.22 7.66 20.58
CA ASN A 6 6.89 7.18 20.21
C ASN A 6 6.98 6.09 19.16
N ALA A 7 7.99 5.22 19.24
CA ALA A 7 8.09 4.04 18.40
C ALA A 7 6.86 3.17 18.65
N ARG A 8 5.96 3.17 17.68
CA ARG A 8 4.78 2.31 17.70
C ARG A 8 5.09 1.03 16.93
N PRO A 9 4.61 -0.12 17.40
CA PRO A 9 4.81 -1.35 16.66
C PRO A 9 4.06 -1.29 15.33
N ILE A 10 4.69 -1.76 14.28
CA ILE A 10 4.05 -1.99 12.97
C ILE A 10 3.19 -3.25 13.11
N ARG A 11 1.89 -3.12 12.96
CA ARG A 11 0.95 -4.23 13.04
C ARG A 11 0.38 -4.62 11.69
N ARG A 12 0.27 -3.65 10.78
CA ARG A 12 -0.29 -3.86 9.44
C ARG A 12 0.50 -3.07 8.41
N ALA A 13 0.85 -3.73 7.31
CA ALA A 13 1.58 -3.16 6.19
C ALA A 13 0.82 -3.38 4.89
N LEU A 14 0.82 -2.36 4.03
CA LEU A 14 0.33 -2.45 2.66
C LEU A 14 1.52 -2.45 1.70
N LEU A 15 1.64 -3.52 0.93
CA LEU A 15 2.71 -3.72 -0.04
C LEU A 15 2.11 -3.76 -1.45
N SER A 16 2.42 -2.76 -2.27
CA SER A 16 1.92 -2.68 -3.65
C SER A 16 2.99 -2.09 -4.54
N VAL A 17 3.75 -2.96 -5.21
CA VAL A 17 4.94 -2.58 -5.97
C VAL A 17 4.86 -3.04 -7.42
N SER A 18 5.24 -2.16 -8.34
CA SER A 18 5.46 -2.47 -9.75
C SER A 18 6.77 -3.24 -9.92
N ASP A 19 7.88 -2.66 -9.49
CA ASP A 19 9.16 -3.36 -9.35
C ASP A 19 9.15 -4.21 -8.08
N LYS A 20 9.24 -5.52 -8.25
CA LYS A 20 9.12 -6.50 -7.17
C LYS A 20 10.47 -6.92 -6.56
N THR A 21 11.55 -6.26 -6.95
CA THR A 21 12.89 -6.55 -6.42
C THR A 21 12.93 -6.39 -4.90
N GLY A 22 13.29 -7.45 -4.19
CA GLY A 22 13.42 -7.45 -2.74
C GLY A 22 12.12 -7.50 -1.93
N ILE A 23 10.95 -7.39 -2.57
CA ILE A 23 9.67 -7.35 -1.84
C ILE A 23 9.37 -8.65 -1.10
N LEU A 24 9.74 -9.79 -1.67
CA LEU A 24 9.48 -11.09 -1.05
C LEU A 24 10.24 -11.23 0.28
N GLU A 25 11.52 -10.92 0.30
CA GLU A 25 12.35 -11.01 1.52
C GLU A 25 11.89 -9.98 2.57
N PHE A 26 11.51 -8.79 2.12
CA PHE A 26 10.94 -7.78 3.00
C PHE A 26 9.62 -8.22 3.63
N ALA A 27 8.71 -8.79 2.83
CA ALA A 27 7.44 -9.32 3.31
C ALA A 27 7.61 -10.48 4.29
N LYS A 28 8.56 -11.39 4.02
CA LYS A 28 8.91 -12.47 4.95
C LYS A 28 9.39 -11.93 6.29
N ALA A 29 10.25 -10.92 6.27
CA ALA A 29 10.77 -10.30 7.48
C ALA A 29 9.65 -9.62 8.29
N LEU A 30 8.74 -8.90 7.65
CA LEU A 30 7.56 -8.31 8.29
C LEU A 30 6.64 -9.37 8.89
N HIS A 31 6.35 -10.42 8.13
CA HIS A 31 5.51 -11.52 8.60
C HIS A 31 6.13 -12.23 9.82
N ALA A 32 7.45 -12.45 9.83
CA ALA A 32 8.16 -13.03 10.95
C ALA A 32 8.06 -12.19 12.23
N GLN A 33 7.82 -10.88 12.11
CA GLN A 33 7.56 -9.96 13.22
C GLN A 33 6.08 -9.88 13.62
N GLY A 34 5.22 -10.70 13.01
CA GLY A 34 3.79 -10.70 13.29
C GLY A 34 2.98 -9.59 12.60
N VAL A 35 3.55 -8.97 11.57
CA VAL A 35 2.87 -7.92 10.79
C VAL A 35 1.87 -8.57 9.84
N GLU A 36 0.62 -8.09 9.85
CA GLU A 36 -0.39 -8.47 8.86
C GLU A 36 -0.10 -7.75 7.54
N LEU A 37 -0.11 -8.50 6.44
CA LEU A 37 0.22 -7.98 5.12
C LEU A 37 -1.02 -7.84 4.25
N LEU A 38 -1.23 -6.62 3.75
CA LEU A 38 -2.20 -6.31 2.69
C LEU A 38 -1.43 -6.09 1.38
N SER A 39 -1.99 -6.55 0.28
CA SER A 39 -1.36 -6.35 -1.02
C SER A 39 -2.35 -6.37 -2.17
N THR A 40 -1.90 -6.07 -3.35
CA THR A 40 -2.72 -6.02 -4.57
C THR A 40 -2.07 -6.80 -5.71
N GLY A 41 -2.90 -7.36 -6.57
CA GLY A 41 -2.52 -7.86 -7.89
C GLY A 41 -1.29 -8.78 -7.90
N GLY A 42 -0.33 -8.46 -8.75
CA GLY A 42 0.88 -9.27 -8.94
C GLY A 42 1.77 -9.36 -7.70
N THR A 43 1.79 -8.33 -6.85
CA THR A 43 2.54 -8.37 -5.57
C THR A 43 1.89 -9.39 -4.62
N ALA A 44 0.58 -9.36 -4.45
CA ALA A 44 -0.14 -10.31 -3.61
C ALA A 44 0.06 -11.75 -4.10
N ARG A 45 -0.03 -11.96 -5.39
CA ARG A 45 0.20 -13.28 -6.01
C ARG A 45 1.62 -13.78 -5.74
N LEU A 46 2.63 -12.95 -5.96
CA LEU A 46 4.02 -13.31 -5.69
C LEU A 46 4.22 -13.75 -4.23
N LEU A 47 3.65 -13.03 -3.29
CA LEU A 47 3.76 -13.36 -1.87
C LEU A 47 3.05 -14.68 -1.54
N ALA A 48 1.82 -14.85 -2.00
CA ALA A 48 1.03 -16.06 -1.78
C ALA A 48 1.70 -17.31 -2.38
N ASP A 49 2.19 -17.22 -3.62
CA ASP A 49 2.88 -18.32 -4.32
C ASP A 49 4.17 -18.76 -3.60
N ASN A 50 4.77 -17.88 -2.81
CA ASN A 50 5.95 -18.18 -2.00
C ASN A 50 5.63 -18.46 -0.51
N GLY A 51 4.37 -18.75 -0.21
CA GLY A 51 3.94 -19.18 1.12
C GLY A 51 3.88 -18.07 2.17
N VAL A 52 3.90 -16.80 1.77
CA VAL A 52 3.73 -15.66 2.68
C VAL A 52 2.25 -15.34 2.80
N PRO A 53 1.66 -15.43 4.01
CA PRO A 53 0.27 -15.05 4.22
C PRO A 53 0.04 -13.57 3.86
N VAL A 54 -0.94 -13.31 3.01
CA VAL A 54 -1.27 -11.98 2.52
C VAL A 54 -2.78 -11.88 2.32
N ILE A 55 -3.34 -10.70 2.59
CA ILE A 55 -4.74 -10.38 2.36
C ILE A 55 -4.82 -9.47 1.14
N GLU A 56 -5.59 -9.86 0.13
CA GLU A 56 -5.91 -8.99 -1.00
C GLU A 56 -6.69 -7.77 -0.53
N VAL A 57 -6.37 -6.61 -1.09
CA VAL A 57 -7.06 -5.36 -0.71
C VAL A 57 -8.55 -5.43 -1.02
N SER A 58 -8.98 -6.11 -2.08
CA SER A 58 -10.38 -6.31 -2.40
C SER A 58 -11.13 -7.10 -1.31
N ASP A 59 -10.51 -8.13 -0.75
CA ASP A 59 -11.08 -8.88 0.37
C ASP A 59 -11.10 -8.03 1.65
N TYR A 60 -10.05 -7.27 1.89
CA TYR A 60 -9.92 -6.39 3.04
C TYR A 60 -10.97 -5.26 3.06
N THR A 61 -11.21 -4.63 1.92
CA THR A 61 -12.20 -3.56 1.77
C THR A 61 -13.62 -4.08 1.61
N GLY A 62 -13.78 -5.30 1.10
CA GLY A 62 -15.06 -5.84 0.66
C GLY A 62 -15.56 -5.24 -0.65
N HIS A 63 -14.73 -4.49 -1.34
CA HIS A 63 -15.04 -3.88 -2.64
C HIS A 63 -14.19 -4.53 -3.74
N PRO A 64 -14.80 -5.02 -4.81
CA PRO A 64 -14.06 -5.66 -5.90
C PRO A 64 -13.12 -4.66 -6.58
N GLU A 65 -12.02 -5.17 -7.10
CA GLU A 65 -11.20 -4.45 -8.06
C GLU A 65 -11.98 -4.28 -9.36
N ILE A 66 -12.14 -3.03 -9.81
CA ILE A 66 -12.93 -2.69 -11.00
C ILE A 66 -12.12 -1.88 -11.99
N MET A 67 -12.64 -1.74 -13.22
CA MET A 67 -12.03 -0.96 -14.30
C MET A 67 -10.59 -1.40 -14.58
N ASP A 68 -10.41 -2.72 -14.73
CA ASP A 68 -9.10 -3.35 -15.00
C ASP A 68 -8.01 -2.96 -13.98
N GLY A 69 -8.39 -2.88 -12.71
CA GLY A 69 -7.47 -2.56 -11.61
C GLY A 69 -7.19 -1.09 -11.41
N ARG A 70 -7.84 -0.19 -12.15
CA ARG A 70 -7.69 1.26 -11.95
C ARG A 70 -8.26 1.72 -10.61
N VAL A 71 -9.25 1.00 -10.09
CA VAL A 71 -9.88 1.26 -8.81
C VAL A 71 -9.72 0.04 -7.90
N LYS A 72 -8.87 0.14 -6.89
CA LYS A 72 -8.63 -0.91 -5.90
C LYS A 72 -8.19 -0.36 -4.53
N THR A 73 -7.26 0.56 -4.48
CA THR A 73 -6.76 1.14 -3.22
C THR A 73 -7.45 2.44 -2.84
N LEU A 74 -8.18 3.08 -3.76
CA LEU A 74 -8.97 4.28 -3.51
C LEU A 74 -10.24 3.94 -2.73
N HIS A 75 -10.09 3.65 -1.46
CA HIS A 75 -11.16 3.22 -0.57
C HIS A 75 -10.96 3.78 0.83
N PRO A 76 -12.03 4.18 1.55
CA PRO A 76 -11.94 4.74 2.89
C PRO A 76 -11.21 3.85 3.90
N LYS A 77 -11.36 2.52 3.82
CA LYS A 77 -10.64 1.60 4.70
C LYS A 77 -9.13 1.62 4.51
N VAL A 78 -8.66 1.85 3.29
CA VAL A 78 -7.23 1.98 2.99
C VAL A 78 -6.73 3.36 3.40
N HIS A 79 -7.31 4.41 2.82
CA HIS A 79 -6.84 5.78 3.07
C HIS A 79 -7.12 6.25 4.50
N GLY A 80 -8.23 5.86 5.09
CA GLY A 80 -8.51 6.11 6.50
C GLY A 80 -7.50 5.43 7.43
N GLY A 81 -7.11 4.19 7.12
CA GLY A 81 -6.07 3.46 7.87
C GLY A 81 -4.70 4.15 7.82
N ILE A 82 -4.36 4.77 6.68
CA ILE A 82 -3.11 5.50 6.48
C ILE A 82 -3.16 6.90 7.14
N LEU A 83 -4.25 7.64 6.89
CA LEU A 83 -4.39 9.05 7.25
C LEU A 83 -4.78 9.28 8.70
N ALA A 84 -5.41 8.33 9.35
CA ALA A 84 -5.91 8.49 10.71
C ALA A 84 -4.80 8.90 11.69
N ARG A 85 -5.10 9.93 12.46
CA ARG A 85 -4.18 10.46 13.48
C ARG A 85 -4.25 9.60 14.72
N ARG A 86 -3.14 8.97 15.06
CA ARG A 86 -3.04 8.09 16.23
C ARG A 86 -3.22 8.89 17.52
N GLY A 87 -4.15 8.45 18.37
CA GLY A 87 -4.51 9.14 19.61
C GLY A 87 -5.64 10.17 19.47
N LEU A 88 -6.16 10.40 18.24
CA LEU A 88 -7.21 11.38 17.97
C LEU A 88 -8.42 10.80 17.24
N ASP A 89 -8.19 9.92 16.28
CA ASP A 89 -9.24 9.48 15.35
C ASP A 89 -9.77 8.06 15.65
N GLU A 90 -9.41 7.46 16.79
CA GLU A 90 -9.76 6.08 17.13
C GLU A 90 -11.26 5.83 17.15
N SER A 91 -12.07 6.77 17.65
CA SER A 91 -13.53 6.61 17.66
C SER A 91 -14.11 6.61 16.24
N VAL A 92 -13.65 7.52 15.39
CA VAL A 92 -14.09 7.59 14.00
C VAL A 92 -13.67 6.34 13.23
N MET A 93 -12.46 5.84 13.48
CA MET A 93 -11.98 4.59 12.90
C MET A 93 -12.86 3.40 13.32
N ALA A 94 -13.19 3.30 14.60
CA ALA A 94 -14.05 2.25 15.12
C ALA A 94 -15.46 2.32 14.52
N ASP A 95 -16.05 3.49 14.46
CA ASP A 95 -17.40 3.71 13.91
C ASP A 95 -17.50 3.36 12.42
N ASN A 96 -16.38 3.44 11.70
CA ASN A 96 -16.31 3.14 10.27
C ASN A 96 -15.60 1.83 9.93
N ASN A 97 -15.28 1.00 10.92
CA ASN A 97 -14.56 -0.26 10.76
C ASN A 97 -13.21 -0.08 10.02
N ILE A 98 -12.48 0.98 10.36
CA ILE A 98 -11.17 1.28 9.80
C ILE A 98 -10.08 0.84 10.79
N ASN A 99 -9.17 -0.01 10.33
CA ASN A 99 -7.98 -0.38 11.08
C ASN A 99 -6.77 0.42 10.62
N ALA A 100 -5.83 0.67 11.52
CA ALA A 100 -4.60 1.37 11.18
C ALA A 100 -3.74 0.57 10.21
N ILE A 101 -3.19 1.26 9.21
CA ILE A 101 -2.13 0.78 8.35
C ILE A 101 -0.88 1.54 8.74
N ASP A 102 0.11 0.83 9.28
CA ASP A 102 1.27 1.44 9.94
C ASP A 102 2.46 1.61 9.01
N LEU A 103 2.50 0.81 7.92
CA LEU A 103 3.55 0.86 6.93
C LEU A 103 2.96 0.70 5.53
N VAL A 104 3.43 1.50 4.60
CA VAL A 104 3.12 1.35 3.17
C VAL A 104 4.42 1.28 2.40
N ALA A 105 4.57 0.24 1.59
CA ALA A 105 5.62 0.12 0.61
C ALA A 105 5.00 0.13 -0.79
N VAL A 106 5.31 1.17 -1.53
CA VAL A 106 4.78 1.40 -2.87
C VAL A 106 5.90 1.94 -3.77
N ASN A 107 5.97 1.45 -4.99
CA ASN A 107 6.65 2.13 -6.07
C ASN A 107 5.68 2.33 -7.25
N LEU A 108 5.94 3.35 -8.03
CA LEU A 108 5.04 3.80 -9.07
C LEU A 108 5.21 2.98 -10.35
N TYR A 109 4.21 3.00 -11.22
CA TYR A 109 4.30 2.40 -12.54
C TYR A 109 5.42 3.08 -13.36
N PRO A 110 6.13 2.32 -14.21
CA PRO A 110 7.28 2.84 -14.96
C PRO A 110 6.84 3.64 -16.20
N PHE A 111 6.13 4.75 -15.99
CA PHE A 111 5.61 5.59 -17.07
C PHE A 111 6.71 6.07 -18.03
N ALA A 112 7.80 6.60 -17.48
CA ALA A 112 8.92 7.10 -18.28
C ALA A 112 9.57 6.01 -19.14
N GLU A 113 9.72 4.81 -18.60
CA GLU A 113 10.26 3.66 -19.32
C GLU A 113 9.30 3.17 -20.40
N THR A 114 7.99 3.20 -20.12
CA THR A 114 6.95 2.78 -21.06
C THR A 114 6.92 3.71 -22.26
N VAL A 115 6.90 5.02 -22.09
CA VAL A 115 6.84 5.98 -23.19
C VAL A 115 8.15 6.06 -23.99
N ALA A 116 9.26 5.63 -23.39
CA ALA A 116 10.56 5.57 -24.07
C ALA A 116 10.70 4.33 -24.99
N LYS A 117 9.81 3.33 -24.86
CA LYS A 117 9.86 2.13 -25.70
C LYS A 117 9.46 2.44 -27.14
N ALA A 118 10.23 1.93 -28.10
CA ALA A 118 9.85 1.98 -29.50
C ALA A 118 8.52 1.22 -29.71
N GLY A 119 7.54 1.89 -30.35
CA GLY A 119 6.22 1.30 -30.60
C GLY A 119 5.22 1.50 -29.45
N CYS A 120 5.55 2.29 -28.42
CA CYS A 120 4.61 2.67 -27.38
C CYS A 120 3.40 3.40 -28.00
N THR A 121 2.21 2.90 -27.72
CA THR A 121 0.96 3.55 -28.13
C THR A 121 0.48 4.53 -27.07
N LEU A 122 -0.45 5.40 -27.45
CA LEU A 122 -1.10 6.29 -26.48
C LEU A 122 -1.83 5.50 -25.38
N GLU A 123 -2.43 4.38 -25.75
CA GLU A 123 -3.11 3.49 -24.81
C GLU A 123 -2.13 2.88 -23.79
N ASP A 124 -0.97 2.41 -24.24
CA ASP A 124 0.09 1.92 -23.37
C ASP A 124 0.56 2.99 -22.39
N ALA A 125 0.69 4.22 -22.85
CA ALA A 125 1.08 5.36 -22.01
C ALA A 125 0.00 5.66 -20.95
N ILE A 126 -1.27 5.69 -21.34
CA ILE A 126 -2.40 5.94 -20.44
C ILE A 126 -2.50 4.85 -19.36
N GLU A 127 -2.35 3.58 -19.74
CA GLU A 127 -2.41 2.46 -18.79
C GLU A 127 -1.31 2.49 -17.73
N ASN A 128 -0.20 3.18 -18.00
CA ASN A 128 0.90 3.33 -17.06
C ASN A 128 0.85 4.65 -16.25
N ILE A 129 -0.24 5.40 -16.33
CA ILE A 129 -0.50 6.51 -15.41
C ILE A 129 -0.98 5.93 -14.09
N ASP A 130 -0.16 6.11 -13.05
CA ASP A 130 -0.46 5.62 -11.71
C ASP A 130 -1.18 6.70 -10.89
N ILE A 131 -2.36 6.38 -10.40
CA ILE A 131 -3.16 7.25 -9.51
C ILE A 131 -3.16 6.69 -8.10
N GLY A 132 -3.36 5.40 -7.93
CA GLY A 132 -3.47 4.75 -6.63
C GLY A 132 -2.19 4.84 -5.81
N GLY A 133 -1.05 4.57 -6.41
CA GLY A 133 0.27 4.69 -5.75
C GLY A 133 0.55 6.09 -5.24
N PRO A 134 0.51 7.13 -6.10
CA PRO A 134 0.71 8.52 -5.68
C PRO A 134 -0.21 8.99 -4.56
N THR A 135 -1.46 8.57 -4.53
CA THR A 135 -2.40 8.97 -3.47
C THR A 135 -2.04 8.42 -2.09
N MET A 136 -1.27 7.35 -2.02
CA MET A 136 -0.80 6.76 -0.76
C MET A 136 0.50 7.39 -0.24
N VAL A 137 1.30 8.02 -1.11
CA VAL A 137 2.61 8.60 -0.75
C VAL A 137 2.51 9.87 0.12
N PRO A 138 1.67 10.87 -0.16
CA PRO A 138 1.59 12.10 0.62
C PRO A 138 1.28 11.89 2.11
N PRO A 139 0.37 10.99 2.49
CA PRO A 139 0.09 10.71 3.90
C PRO A 139 1.28 10.13 4.65
N ILE A 140 2.12 9.36 3.97
CA ILE A 140 3.30 8.72 4.56
C ILE A 140 4.39 9.75 4.81
N THR A 141 4.58 10.69 3.89
CA THR A 141 5.58 11.76 4.05
C THR A 141 5.26 12.64 5.25
N HIS A 142 4.01 12.83 5.61
CA HIS A 142 3.61 13.58 6.81
C HIS A 142 3.87 12.83 8.12
N ALA A 143 3.88 11.51 8.08
CA ALA A 143 4.03 10.68 9.27
C ALA A 143 5.50 10.34 9.60
N TYR A 144 6.41 10.31 8.62
CA TYR A 144 7.75 9.73 8.78
C TYR A 144 8.91 10.57 8.25
N TRP A 145 8.68 11.71 7.62
CA TRP A 145 9.75 12.62 7.20
C TRP A 145 10.00 13.74 8.23
N GLN A 146 10.11 13.39 9.48
CA GLN A 146 10.84 14.25 10.42
C GLN A 146 12.29 13.79 10.40
N LYS A 147 13.12 14.58 9.72
CA LYS A 147 14.57 14.47 9.80
C LYS A 147 15.02 14.72 11.25
#